data_2dfcbf18e8896f0597ccd045f4ea435d
#
_entry.id   2dfcbf18e8896f0597ccd045f4ea435d
#
_cell.length_a   1.000
_cell.length_b   1.000
_cell.length_c   1.000
_cell.angle_alpha   90.00
_cell.angle_beta   90.00
_cell.angle_gamma   90.00
#
_symmetry.space_group_name_H-M   'P 1'
#
loop_
_entity.id
_entity.type
_entity.pdbx_description
1 polymer ?
#
loop_
_entity_poly.entity_id
_entity_poly.type
_entity_poly.pdbx_seq_one_letter_code
_entity_poly.pdbx_strand_id
1 'polypeptide(L)'
;MSRIDQCFARLRAEGRKALIPYVTAGDPNPDMMLPLMHELVEAGVDIIELGVPFSDPMADGPVIQLAMERALAHKVSLRDVLDMVRAFRETNQTTPVALMGYLNPVENLGYETFAREAAAAGVDGVLLVDLPPEEAQEVAPLFRKHGLDSIFLLAPTTTLERAARICQNASGYVYYV
;
A
#
# COMPACT_ATOMS: atom_id res chain seq x y z
N MET A 1 -3.10 17.17 4.76
CA MET A 1 -4.22 16.27 4.38
C MET A 1 -3.71 15.43 3.22
N SER A 2 -3.57 14.13 3.43
CA SER A 2 -3.10 13.19 2.40
C SER A 2 -4.15 13.01 1.29
N ARG A 3 -3.77 12.38 0.15
CA ARG A 3 -4.78 12.02 -0.87
C ARG A 3 -5.78 11.00 -0.33
N ILE A 4 -5.37 10.12 0.58
CA ILE A 4 -6.25 9.17 1.26
C ILE A 4 -7.30 9.93 2.09
N ASP A 5 -6.89 10.92 2.89
CA ASP A 5 -7.81 11.77 3.67
C ASP A 5 -8.81 12.50 2.78
N GLN A 6 -8.33 13.08 1.67
CA GLN A 6 -9.18 13.80 0.70
C GLN A 6 -10.19 12.85 0.05
N CYS A 7 -9.76 11.65 -0.32
CA CYS A 7 -10.62 10.62 -0.89
C CYS A 7 -11.74 10.24 0.09
N PHE A 8 -11.42 9.90 1.33
CA PHE A 8 -12.42 9.56 2.34
C PHE A 8 -13.33 10.74 2.72
N ALA A 9 -12.82 11.96 2.74
CA ALA A 9 -13.64 13.16 2.99
C ALA A 9 -14.69 13.34 1.89
N ARG A 10 -14.29 13.21 0.62
CA ARG A 10 -15.19 13.26 -0.54
C ARG A 10 -16.25 12.16 -0.47
N LEU A 11 -15.84 10.91 -0.27
CA LEU A 11 -16.75 9.76 -0.21
C LEU A 11 -17.76 9.90 0.93
N ARG A 12 -17.32 10.40 2.09
CA ARG A 12 -18.21 10.66 3.23
C ARG A 12 -19.25 11.74 2.90
N ALA A 13 -18.86 12.78 2.21
CA ALA A 13 -19.79 13.84 1.76
C ALA A 13 -20.83 13.31 0.74
N GLU A 14 -20.44 12.35 -0.09
CA GLU A 14 -21.29 11.66 -1.07
C GLU A 14 -22.13 10.54 -0.47
N GLY A 15 -21.92 10.17 0.81
CA GLY A 15 -22.58 9.01 1.45
C GLY A 15 -22.16 7.66 0.85
N ARG A 16 -21.00 7.58 0.21
CA ARG A 16 -20.45 6.38 -0.45
C ARG A 16 -19.37 5.70 0.38
N LYS A 17 -19.18 4.40 0.13
CA LYS A 17 -18.05 3.63 0.62
C LYS A 17 -16.93 3.62 -0.44
N ALA A 18 -15.68 3.47 0.00
CA ALA A 18 -14.54 3.32 -0.89
C ALA A 18 -14.52 1.94 -1.53
N LEU A 19 -14.18 1.89 -2.82
CA LEU A 19 -13.75 0.66 -3.50
C LEU A 19 -12.23 0.67 -3.58
N ILE A 20 -11.60 -0.30 -2.92
CA ILE A 20 -10.14 -0.41 -2.76
C ILE A 20 -9.71 -1.81 -3.25
N PRO A 21 -9.44 -1.99 -4.55
CA PRO A 21 -8.91 -3.26 -5.04
C PRO A 21 -7.42 -3.43 -4.72
N TYR A 22 -7.04 -4.66 -4.44
CA TYR A 22 -5.65 -5.10 -4.40
C TYR A 22 -5.24 -5.67 -5.76
N VAL A 23 -4.07 -5.28 -6.25
CA VAL A 23 -3.42 -5.88 -7.41
C VAL A 23 -1.92 -6.08 -7.14
N THR A 24 -1.37 -7.23 -7.53
CA THR A 24 0.06 -7.49 -7.39
C THR A 24 0.82 -6.77 -8.51
N ALA A 25 1.77 -5.91 -8.14
CA ALA A 25 2.58 -5.17 -9.11
C ALA A 25 3.38 -6.11 -10.02
N GLY A 26 3.18 -5.97 -11.33
CA GLY A 26 3.86 -6.78 -12.33
C GLY A 26 3.17 -8.10 -12.68
N ASP A 27 2.01 -8.41 -12.11
CA ASP A 27 1.20 -9.56 -12.49
C ASP A 27 0.10 -9.17 -13.50
N PRO A 28 -0.12 -9.90 -14.59
CA PRO A 28 0.67 -11.03 -15.09
C PRO A 28 1.94 -10.61 -15.84
N ASN A 29 2.09 -9.32 -16.14
CA ASN A 29 3.21 -8.74 -16.86
C ASN A 29 3.43 -7.29 -16.40
N PRO A 30 4.67 -6.86 -16.11
CA PRO A 30 4.98 -5.48 -15.70
C PRO A 30 4.44 -4.41 -16.64
N ASP A 31 4.49 -4.63 -17.96
CA ASP A 31 4.03 -3.65 -18.97
C ASP A 31 2.51 -3.40 -18.91
N MET A 32 1.75 -4.32 -18.32
CA MET A 32 0.31 -4.18 -18.16
C MET A 32 -0.07 -3.37 -16.93
N MET A 33 0.85 -3.14 -15.99
CA MET A 33 0.50 -2.55 -14.70
C MET A 33 0.03 -1.10 -14.83
N LEU A 34 0.74 -0.27 -15.57
CA LEU A 34 0.34 1.13 -15.77
C LEU A 34 -1.03 1.26 -16.47
N PRO A 35 -1.30 0.57 -17.61
CA PRO A 35 -2.64 0.50 -18.19
C PRO A 35 -3.70 0.02 -17.21
N LEU A 36 -3.44 -1.05 -16.45
CA LEU A 36 -4.38 -1.59 -15.46
C LEU A 36 -4.74 -0.56 -14.39
N MET A 37 -3.76 0.17 -13.85
CA MET A 37 -4.02 1.21 -12.85
C MET A 37 -4.93 2.31 -13.39
N HIS A 38 -4.77 2.71 -14.67
CA HIS A 38 -5.64 3.68 -15.31
C HIS A 38 -7.05 3.13 -15.54
N GLU A 39 -7.18 1.90 -16.03
CA GLU A 39 -8.48 1.24 -16.23
C GLU A 39 -9.24 1.07 -14.91
N LEU A 40 -8.55 0.76 -13.80
CA LEU A 40 -9.17 0.70 -12.47
C LEU A 40 -9.75 2.06 -12.07
N VAL A 41 -9.04 3.15 -12.34
CA VAL A 41 -9.55 4.50 -12.06
C VAL A 41 -10.76 4.83 -12.92
N GLU A 42 -10.71 4.55 -14.23
CA GLU A 42 -11.85 4.75 -15.13
C GLU A 42 -13.07 3.91 -14.73
N ALA A 43 -12.85 2.72 -14.18
CA ALA A 43 -13.90 1.86 -13.64
C ALA A 43 -14.48 2.36 -12.30
N GLY A 44 -13.93 3.44 -11.71
CA GLY A 44 -14.46 4.07 -10.51
C GLY A 44 -13.84 3.61 -9.19
N VAL A 45 -12.62 3.05 -9.24
CA VAL A 45 -11.83 2.73 -8.03
C VAL A 45 -11.46 4.01 -7.29
N ASP A 46 -11.59 3.98 -5.98
CA ASP A 46 -11.32 5.13 -5.12
C ASP A 46 -9.88 5.16 -4.59
N ILE A 47 -9.29 3.99 -4.29
CA ILE A 47 -7.90 3.82 -3.82
C ILE A 47 -7.36 2.54 -4.47
N ILE A 48 -6.11 2.52 -4.88
CA ILE A 48 -5.43 1.32 -5.38
C ILE A 48 -4.51 0.78 -4.28
N GLU A 49 -4.69 -0.49 -3.87
CA GLU A 49 -3.68 -1.22 -3.10
C GLU A 49 -2.77 -1.98 -4.06
N LEU A 50 -1.52 -1.53 -4.15
CA LEU A 50 -0.51 -2.10 -5.03
C LEU A 50 0.42 -3.03 -4.24
N GLY A 51 0.30 -4.33 -4.49
CA GLY A 51 1.08 -5.37 -3.82
C GLY A 51 2.53 -5.39 -4.31
N VAL A 52 3.48 -5.30 -3.39
CA VAL A 52 4.91 -5.45 -3.67
C VAL A 52 5.26 -6.93 -3.70
N PRO A 53 5.76 -7.50 -4.82
CA PRO A 53 6.08 -8.92 -4.89
C PRO A 53 7.16 -9.30 -3.89
N PHE A 54 6.95 -10.45 -3.22
CA PHE A 54 7.87 -11.01 -2.25
C PHE A 54 7.93 -12.54 -2.37
N SER A 55 9.10 -13.13 -2.15
CA SER A 55 9.33 -14.58 -2.33
C SER A 55 8.69 -15.45 -1.26
N ASP A 56 8.46 -14.87 -0.06
CA ASP A 56 8.01 -15.62 1.11
C ASP A 56 6.71 -15.01 1.71
N PRO A 57 5.60 -14.95 0.94
CA PRO A 57 4.39 -14.23 1.30
C PRO A 57 3.52 -15.02 2.29
N MET A 58 4.01 -15.21 3.51
CA MET A 58 3.44 -16.10 4.54
C MET A 58 2.02 -15.71 5.00
N ALA A 59 1.64 -14.45 4.83
CA ALA A 59 0.31 -13.96 5.24
C ALA A 59 -0.72 -14.01 4.11
N ASP A 60 -0.31 -14.29 2.88
CA ASP A 60 -1.17 -14.27 1.70
C ASP A 60 -1.72 -15.65 1.36
N GLY A 61 -2.92 -15.66 0.77
CA GLY A 61 -3.53 -16.87 0.23
C GLY A 61 -2.94 -17.28 -1.12
N PRO A 62 -3.28 -18.49 -1.61
CA PRO A 62 -2.64 -19.09 -2.79
C PRO A 62 -2.79 -18.25 -4.06
N VAL A 63 -3.87 -17.50 -4.22
CA VAL A 63 -4.10 -16.65 -5.40
C VAL A 63 -3.07 -15.53 -5.45
N ILE A 64 -2.85 -14.83 -4.34
CA ILE A 64 -1.87 -13.74 -4.24
C ILE A 64 -0.45 -14.30 -4.33
N GLN A 65 -0.17 -15.44 -3.67
CA GLN A 65 1.13 -16.10 -3.77
C GLN A 65 1.51 -16.40 -5.23
N LEU A 66 0.59 -16.99 -6.00
CA LEU A 66 0.80 -17.27 -7.43
C LEU A 66 0.96 -15.99 -8.27
N ALA A 67 0.28 -14.91 -7.90
CA ALA A 67 0.45 -13.62 -8.56
C ALA A 67 1.85 -13.03 -8.28
N MET A 68 2.32 -13.13 -7.04
CA MET A 68 3.68 -12.73 -6.67
C MET A 68 4.76 -13.57 -7.38
N GLU A 69 4.57 -14.90 -7.50
CA GLU A 69 5.47 -15.78 -8.25
C GLU A 69 5.58 -15.35 -9.72
N ARG A 70 4.45 -15.02 -10.38
CA ARG A 70 4.46 -14.53 -11.77
C ARG A 70 5.20 -13.19 -11.90
N ALA A 71 4.96 -12.27 -10.99
CA ALA A 71 5.66 -10.98 -10.98
C ALA A 71 7.17 -11.14 -10.74
N LEU A 72 7.58 -12.02 -9.81
CA LEU A 72 8.98 -12.32 -9.52
C LEU A 72 9.69 -13.03 -10.69
N ALA A 73 8.96 -13.81 -11.49
CA ALA A 73 9.52 -14.39 -12.73
C ALA A 73 10.00 -13.29 -13.71
N HIS A 74 9.38 -12.11 -13.65
CA HIS A 74 9.80 -10.91 -14.38
C HIS A 74 10.82 -10.05 -13.60
N LYS A 75 11.28 -10.53 -12.44
CA LYS A 75 12.24 -9.84 -11.56
C LYS A 75 11.76 -8.49 -11.03
N VAL A 76 10.46 -8.32 -10.88
CA VAL A 76 9.89 -7.09 -10.32
C VAL A 76 10.37 -6.89 -8.88
N SER A 77 11.04 -5.78 -8.64
CA SER A 77 11.56 -5.36 -7.34
C SER A 77 10.72 -4.24 -6.74
N LEU A 78 10.96 -3.92 -5.46
CA LEU A 78 10.34 -2.76 -4.80
C LEU A 78 10.59 -1.46 -5.59
N ARG A 79 11.77 -1.26 -6.17
CA ARG A 79 12.07 -0.07 -6.97
C ARG A 79 11.27 -0.01 -8.26
N ASP A 80 11.09 -1.13 -8.92
CA ASP A 80 10.23 -1.20 -10.12
C ASP A 80 8.78 -0.83 -9.78
N VAL A 81 8.29 -1.26 -8.61
CA VAL A 81 6.96 -0.86 -8.12
C VAL A 81 6.87 0.65 -7.90
N LEU A 82 7.91 1.26 -7.29
CA LEU A 82 7.96 2.72 -7.14
C LEU A 82 8.01 3.45 -8.49
N ASP A 83 8.69 2.89 -9.49
CA ASP A 83 8.72 3.44 -10.85
C ASP A 83 7.36 3.33 -11.54
N MET A 84 6.61 2.25 -11.34
CA MET A 84 5.21 2.12 -11.79
C MET A 84 4.32 3.21 -11.21
N VAL A 85 4.43 3.47 -9.89
CA VAL A 85 3.69 4.56 -9.24
C VAL A 85 4.10 5.91 -9.80
N ARG A 86 5.38 6.15 -10.01
CA ARG A 86 5.90 7.41 -10.59
C ARG A 86 5.33 7.65 -11.99
N ALA A 87 5.32 6.62 -12.85
CA ALA A 87 4.73 6.69 -14.18
C ALA A 87 3.21 6.96 -14.11
N PHE A 88 2.50 6.31 -13.20
CA PHE A 88 1.07 6.56 -12.98
C PHE A 88 0.82 8.01 -12.57
N ARG A 89 1.69 8.61 -11.76
CA ARG A 89 1.57 10.01 -11.32
C ARG A 89 1.79 11.04 -12.42
N GLU A 90 2.38 10.68 -13.55
CA GLU A 90 2.50 11.62 -14.68
C GLU A 90 1.15 12.11 -15.18
N THR A 91 0.12 11.27 -15.10
CA THR A 91 -1.23 11.56 -15.62
C THR A 91 -2.33 11.53 -14.56
N ASN A 92 -2.10 10.91 -13.38
CA ASN A 92 -3.07 10.85 -12.29
C ASN A 92 -2.48 11.37 -10.98
N GLN A 93 -2.93 12.55 -10.57
CA GLN A 93 -2.46 13.22 -9.35
C GLN A 93 -3.42 13.07 -8.15
N THR A 94 -4.58 12.42 -8.35
CA THR A 94 -5.68 12.46 -7.37
C THR A 94 -6.00 11.12 -6.72
N THR A 95 -5.90 10.00 -7.46
CA THR A 95 -6.23 8.67 -6.93
C THR A 95 -5.15 8.20 -5.95
N PRO A 96 -5.47 7.91 -4.69
CA PRO A 96 -4.48 7.39 -3.75
C PRO A 96 -3.95 6.02 -4.17
N VAL A 97 -2.65 5.80 -3.91
CA VAL A 97 -1.99 4.51 -4.07
C VAL A 97 -1.35 4.13 -2.74
N ALA A 98 -1.78 3.02 -2.16
CA ALA A 98 -1.17 2.41 -0.99
C ALA A 98 -0.33 1.21 -1.41
N LEU A 99 0.90 1.12 -0.94
CA LEU A 99 1.71 -0.09 -1.11
C LEU A 99 1.36 -1.10 -0.03
N MET A 100 1.11 -2.33 -0.43
CA MET A 100 0.94 -3.46 0.49
C MET A 100 2.07 -4.47 0.27
N GLY A 101 2.77 -4.83 1.33
CA GLY A 101 3.91 -5.74 1.20
C GLY A 101 4.44 -6.22 2.53
N TYR A 102 5.65 -6.71 2.48
CA TYR A 102 6.38 -7.29 3.61
C TYR A 102 7.51 -6.37 4.06
N LEU A 103 7.91 -6.53 5.32
CA LEU A 103 8.91 -5.70 5.95
C LEU A 103 10.30 -5.86 5.32
N ASN A 104 10.68 -7.11 5.00
CA ASN A 104 12.02 -7.44 4.53
C ASN A 104 12.50 -6.60 3.32
N PRO A 105 11.74 -6.39 2.23
CA PRO A 105 12.17 -5.53 1.13
C PRO A 105 12.39 -4.07 1.55
N VAL A 106 11.58 -3.56 2.48
CA VAL A 106 11.68 -2.20 2.99
C VAL A 106 12.90 -2.04 3.90
N GLU A 107 13.10 -2.99 4.79
CA GLU A 107 14.24 -3.02 5.71
C GLU A 107 15.57 -3.13 4.97
N ASN A 108 15.62 -3.97 3.92
CA ASN A 108 16.79 -4.13 3.07
C ASN A 108 17.15 -2.84 2.29
N LEU A 109 16.15 -2.05 1.90
CA LEU A 109 16.35 -0.72 1.29
C LEU A 109 16.74 0.33 2.35
N GLY A 110 16.31 0.12 3.58
CA GLY A 110 16.40 1.05 4.70
C GLY A 110 15.18 1.98 4.78
N TYR A 111 14.60 2.09 5.97
CA TYR A 111 13.33 2.81 6.20
C TYR A 111 13.33 4.26 5.72
N GLU A 112 14.40 5.04 6.00
CA GLU A 112 14.50 6.45 5.57
C GLU A 112 14.61 6.56 4.04
N THR A 113 15.38 5.67 3.41
CA THR A 113 15.53 5.63 1.96
C THR A 113 14.21 5.26 1.30
N PHE A 114 13.55 4.21 1.80
CA PHE A 114 12.23 3.79 1.31
C PHE A 114 11.21 4.91 1.45
N ALA A 115 11.08 5.53 2.63
CA ALA A 115 10.10 6.58 2.87
C ALA A 115 10.29 7.77 1.92
N ARG A 116 11.53 8.19 1.72
CA ARG A 116 11.88 9.27 0.79
C ARG A 116 11.56 8.89 -0.67
N GLU A 117 11.96 7.69 -1.11
CA GLU A 117 11.76 7.24 -2.49
C GLU A 117 10.28 6.99 -2.80
N ALA A 118 9.53 6.40 -1.85
CA ALA A 118 8.10 6.18 -1.97
C ALA A 118 7.31 7.50 -2.04
N ALA A 119 7.63 8.45 -1.16
CA ALA A 119 7.02 9.78 -1.20
C ALA A 119 7.33 10.51 -2.52
N ALA A 120 8.58 10.45 -2.99
CA ALA A 120 9.00 11.05 -4.26
C ALA A 120 8.34 10.38 -5.47
N ALA A 121 8.03 9.09 -5.40
CA ALA A 121 7.25 8.38 -6.41
C ALA A 121 5.75 8.72 -6.39
N GLY A 122 5.26 9.30 -5.29
CA GLY A 122 3.86 9.68 -5.13
C GLY A 122 3.00 8.59 -4.50
N VAL A 123 3.58 7.67 -3.73
CA VAL A 123 2.88 6.77 -2.83
C VAL A 123 2.19 7.57 -1.73
N ASP A 124 1.00 7.15 -1.31
CA ASP A 124 0.21 7.84 -0.28
C ASP A 124 0.20 7.10 1.05
N GLY A 125 0.24 5.78 1.03
CA GLY A 125 0.20 4.96 2.22
C GLY A 125 0.99 3.67 2.08
N VAL A 126 1.32 3.06 3.21
CA VAL A 126 2.07 1.81 3.29
C VAL A 126 1.42 0.90 4.31
N LEU A 127 1.16 -0.35 3.91
CA LEU A 127 0.72 -1.45 4.73
C LEU A 127 1.81 -2.53 4.71
N LEU A 128 2.48 -2.75 5.84
CA LEU A 128 3.44 -3.84 6.01
C LEU A 128 2.78 -4.91 6.86
N VAL A 129 2.47 -6.06 6.23
CA VAL A 129 1.63 -7.10 6.83
C VAL A 129 2.28 -7.78 8.03
N ASP A 130 3.60 -7.77 8.11
CA ASP A 130 4.43 -8.38 9.14
C ASP A 130 5.12 -7.36 10.07
N LEU A 131 4.74 -6.08 10.02
CA LEU A 131 5.22 -5.05 10.95
C LEU A 131 4.37 -5.05 12.23
N PRO A 132 4.93 -5.50 13.39
CA PRO A 132 4.19 -5.47 14.65
C PRO A 132 3.94 -4.03 15.12
N PRO A 133 2.80 -3.76 15.79
CA PRO A 133 2.51 -2.43 16.32
C PRO A 133 3.58 -1.89 17.28
N GLU A 134 4.27 -2.79 17.96
CA GLU A 134 5.35 -2.47 18.90
C GLU A 134 6.56 -1.88 18.18
N GLU A 135 6.94 -2.42 17.03
CA GLU A 135 8.05 -1.92 16.18
C GLU A 135 7.61 -0.74 15.33
N ALA A 136 6.32 -0.63 15.04
CA ALA A 136 5.76 0.49 14.29
C ALA A 136 5.98 1.86 14.94
N GLN A 137 6.25 1.91 16.25
CA GLN A 137 6.52 3.15 16.98
C GLN A 137 7.78 3.88 16.44
N GLU A 138 8.72 3.16 15.88
CA GLU A 138 9.92 3.74 15.26
C GLU A 138 9.69 4.08 13.78
N VAL A 139 8.93 3.26 13.07
CA VAL A 139 8.74 3.34 11.62
C VAL A 139 7.63 4.33 11.22
N ALA A 140 6.49 4.31 11.92
CA ALA A 140 5.34 5.14 11.56
C ALA A 140 5.61 6.67 11.64
N PRO A 141 6.34 7.20 12.65
CA PRO A 141 6.72 8.61 12.66
C PRO A 141 7.60 9.00 11.47
N LEU A 142 8.47 8.09 11.03
CA LEU A 142 9.33 8.29 9.88
C LEU A 142 8.51 8.37 8.58
N PHE A 143 7.58 7.45 8.37
CA PHE A 143 6.68 7.47 7.22
C PHE A 143 5.86 8.77 7.20
N ARG A 144 5.29 9.16 8.35
CA ARG A 144 4.54 10.41 8.49
C ARG A 144 5.37 11.65 8.19
N LYS A 145 6.65 11.68 8.57
CA LYS A 145 7.59 12.77 8.26
C LYS A 145 7.72 12.98 6.74
N HIS A 146 7.62 11.89 5.97
CA HIS A 146 7.65 11.92 4.51
C HIS A 146 6.26 12.02 3.85
N GLY A 147 5.19 12.18 4.64
CA GLY A 147 3.82 12.32 4.12
C GLY A 147 3.15 11.01 3.72
N LEU A 148 3.69 9.87 4.16
CA LEU A 148 3.10 8.55 3.94
C LEU A 148 2.18 8.18 5.10
N ASP A 149 0.98 7.71 4.80
CA ASP A 149 0.08 7.11 5.77
C ASP A 149 0.54 5.70 6.16
N SER A 150 0.44 5.37 7.44
CA SER A 150 0.75 4.03 7.96
C SER A 150 -0.56 3.26 8.19
N ILE A 151 -0.80 2.26 7.35
CA ILE A 151 -2.02 1.43 7.38
C ILE A 151 -1.70 0.16 8.16
N PHE A 152 -2.56 -0.19 9.12
CA PHE A 152 -2.38 -1.37 9.96
C PHE A 152 -3.54 -2.34 9.85
N LEU A 153 -3.24 -3.60 10.18
CA LEU A 153 -4.18 -4.72 10.17
C LEU A 153 -4.85 -4.89 11.55
N LEU A 154 -6.14 -5.13 11.52
CA LEU A 154 -6.90 -5.69 12.63
C LEU A 154 -7.47 -7.04 12.22
N ALA A 155 -7.43 -8.02 13.12
CA ALA A 155 -8.00 -9.34 12.93
C ALA A 155 -9.18 -9.59 13.87
N PRO A 156 -10.04 -10.56 13.61
CA PRO A 156 -11.13 -10.94 14.52
C PRO A 156 -10.66 -11.29 15.95
N THR A 157 -9.41 -11.73 16.07
CA THR A 157 -8.76 -12.05 17.36
C THR A 157 -8.13 -10.84 18.05
N THR A 158 -8.13 -9.66 17.42
CA THR A 158 -7.55 -8.44 18.01
C THR A 158 -8.46 -7.92 19.12
N THR A 159 -7.93 -7.84 20.35
CA THR A 159 -8.68 -7.27 21.48
C THR A 159 -8.89 -5.77 21.29
N LEU A 160 -9.91 -5.21 21.96
CA LEU A 160 -10.19 -3.75 21.89
C LEU A 160 -8.99 -2.91 22.38
N GLU A 161 -8.31 -3.37 23.42
CA GLU A 161 -7.12 -2.69 23.93
C GLU A 161 -5.98 -2.69 22.90
N ARG A 162 -5.74 -3.82 22.24
CA ARG A 162 -4.74 -3.93 21.16
C ARG A 162 -5.15 -3.08 19.95
N ALA A 163 -6.42 -3.10 19.57
CA ALA A 163 -6.93 -2.26 18.49
C ALA A 163 -6.71 -0.76 18.77
N ALA A 164 -6.98 -0.30 20.00
CA ALA A 164 -6.73 1.08 20.40
C ALA A 164 -5.25 1.47 20.25
N ARG A 165 -4.32 0.59 20.65
CA ARG A 165 -2.87 0.81 20.48
C ARG A 165 -2.45 0.85 19.02
N ILE A 166 -3.00 -0.04 18.20
CA ILE A 166 -2.74 -0.05 16.76
C ILE A 166 -3.21 1.26 16.12
N CYS A 167 -4.43 1.70 16.43
CA CYS A 167 -5.01 2.92 15.89
C CYS A 167 -4.24 4.21 16.26
N GLN A 168 -3.47 4.20 17.37
CA GLN A 168 -2.62 5.35 17.73
C GLN A 168 -1.49 5.59 16.73
N ASN A 169 -1.01 4.54 16.08
CA ASN A 169 0.06 4.60 15.08
C ASN A 169 -0.49 4.65 13.63
N ALA A 170 -1.76 4.29 13.45
CA ALA A 170 -2.40 4.25 12.15
C ALA A 170 -2.73 5.64 11.61
N SER A 171 -2.67 5.78 10.29
CA SER A 171 -3.21 6.90 9.53
C SER A 171 -3.76 6.40 8.19
N GLY A 172 -4.54 7.24 7.50
CA GLY A 172 -5.23 6.83 6.29
C GLY A 172 -6.46 5.96 6.60
N TYR A 173 -6.26 4.67 6.78
CA TYR A 173 -7.32 3.73 7.19
C TYR A 173 -6.75 2.53 7.95
N VAL A 174 -7.65 1.69 8.44
CA VAL A 174 -7.32 0.42 9.09
C VAL A 174 -7.90 -0.72 8.26
N TYR A 175 -7.09 -1.73 8.01
CA TYR A 175 -7.47 -2.92 7.25
C TYR A 175 -7.98 -4.01 8.23
N TYR A 176 -9.20 -4.47 8.05
CA TYR A 176 -9.77 -5.56 8.84
C TYR A 176 -9.79 -6.85 8.01
N VAL A 177 -9.08 -7.88 8.46
CA VAL A 177 -8.98 -9.19 7.80
C VAL A 177 -10.04 -10.16 8.28
#